data_cb18c317df0dcfa482115b0df29ea8f8
#
_entry.id   cb18c317df0dcfa482115b0df29ea8f8
#
_cell.length_a   1.000
_cell.length_b   1.000
_cell.length_c   1.000
_cell.angle_alpha   90.00
_cell.angle_beta   90.00
_cell.angle_gamma   90.00
#
_symmetry.space_group_name_H-M   'P 1'
#
loop_
_entity.id
_entity.type
_entity.pdbx_description
1 polymer ?
#
loop_
_entity_poly.entity_id
_entity_poly.type
_entity_poly.pdbx_seq_one_letter_code
_entity_poly.pdbx_strand_id
1 'polypeptide(L)'
;MKKIYLFLAFMSMSALACAQKSPYIKAVDEYVPAPGQFINTLPMLTANDTPETAAEACTKNLANQKQSGLITLGAYGGYITFHFDHPIINVENAPDFVVYGNSFPGWSEPGIVMVMKDENGNGKPDDTWYELSGSADV
;
A
#
# COMPACT_ATOMS: atom_id res chain seq x y z
N MET A 1 29.75 62.84 10.54
CA MET A 1 29.57 61.46 10.98
C MET A 1 28.65 60.77 9.99
N LYS A 2 29.19 59.85 9.14
CA LYS A 2 28.40 59.12 8.13
C LYS A 2 27.92 57.82 8.79
N LYS A 3 26.59 57.62 8.89
CA LYS A 3 25.96 56.39 9.36
C LYS A 3 25.97 55.38 8.22
N ILE A 4 26.68 54.27 8.37
CA ILE A 4 26.68 53.12 7.45
C ILE A 4 25.53 52.22 7.92
N TYR A 5 24.50 52.04 7.11
CA TYR A 5 23.43 51.04 7.31
C TYR A 5 23.87 49.74 6.66
N LEU A 6 24.17 48.75 7.48
CA LEU A 6 24.48 47.39 7.05
C LEU A 6 23.12 46.68 6.78
N PHE A 7 22.77 46.48 5.53
CA PHE A 7 21.59 45.71 5.12
C PHE A 7 22.00 44.24 5.15
N LEU A 8 21.58 43.49 6.19
CA LEU A 8 21.64 42.04 6.21
C LEU A 8 20.51 41.50 5.34
N ALA A 9 20.81 41.11 4.11
CA ALA A 9 19.92 40.32 3.30
C ALA A 9 19.87 38.88 3.84
N PHE A 10 18.82 38.53 4.56
CA PHE A 10 18.50 37.16 4.92
C PHE A 10 18.02 36.43 3.68
N MET A 11 18.90 35.74 3.01
CA MET A 11 18.58 34.84 1.91
C MET A 11 17.98 33.57 2.53
N SER A 12 16.65 33.51 2.64
CA SER A 12 15.92 32.30 3.02
C SER A 12 16.06 31.29 1.88
N MET A 13 17.02 30.40 1.99
CA MET A 13 17.08 29.17 1.21
C MET A 13 15.94 28.27 1.65
N SER A 14 14.81 28.38 0.97
CA SER A 14 13.76 27.37 1.03
C SER A 14 14.32 26.09 0.38
N ALA A 15 14.84 25.19 1.21
CA ALA A 15 15.12 23.83 0.79
C ALA A 15 13.80 23.22 0.40
N LEU A 16 13.55 23.03 -0.91
CA LEU A 16 12.53 22.11 -1.38
C LEU A 16 12.95 20.72 -0.89
N ALA A 17 12.41 20.31 0.26
CA ALA A 17 12.46 18.93 0.68
C ALA A 17 11.64 18.14 -0.33
N CYS A 18 12.30 17.54 -1.31
CA CYS A 18 11.68 16.52 -2.14
C CYS A 18 11.36 15.37 -1.20
N ALA A 19 10.11 15.22 -0.79
CA ALA A 19 9.69 14.11 0.05
C ALA A 19 10.04 12.82 -0.70
N GLN A 20 10.95 12.03 -0.13
CA GLN A 20 11.32 10.74 -0.68
C GLN A 20 10.09 9.85 -0.59
N LYS A 21 9.63 9.36 -1.74
CA LYS A 21 8.48 8.46 -1.82
C LYS A 21 8.83 7.12 -1.18
N SER A 22 7.87 6.56 -0.46
CA SER A 22 8.05 5.26 0.20
C SER A 22 8.06 4.14 -0.86
N PRO A 23 8.97 3.15 -0.78
CA PRO A 23 8.89 1.96 -1.63
C PRO A 23 7.78 0.98 -1.20
N TYR A 24 7.06 1.29 -0.13
CA TYR A 24 6.00 0.47 0.44
C TYR A 24 4.64 1.08 0.17
N ILE A 25 3.59 0.29 0.34
CA ILE A 25 2.21 0.79 0.28
C ILE A 25 2.00 1.96 1.25
N LYS A 26 1.16 2.88 0.85
CA LYS A 26 0.79 4.06 1.66
C LYS A 26 -0.27 3.70 2.68
N ALA A 27 -1.36 3.09 2.21
CA ALA A 27 -2.49 2.71 3.04
C ALA A 27 -3.30 1.59 2.36
N VAL A 28 -4.09 0.91 3.17
CA VAL A 28 -5.14 0.00 2.75
C VAL A 28 -6.43 0.80 2.61
N ASP A 29 -7.08 0.67 1.47
CA ASP A 29 -8.34 1.36 1.15
C ASP A 29 -9.55 0.51 1.53
N GLU A 30 -9.46 -0.79 1.27
CA GLU A 30 -10.50 -1.76 1.60
C GLU A 30 -9.90 -3.05 2.14
N TYR A 31 -10.56 -3.64 3.13
CA TYR A 31 -10.26 -4.98 3.63
C TYR A 31 -11.55 -5.76 3.80
N VAL A 32 -11.72 -6.76 2.97
CA VAL A 32 -12.92 -7.62 2.93
C VAL A 32 -12.47 -9.08 3.05
N PRO A 33 -12.24 -9.57 4.28
CA PRO A 33 -11.83 -10.96 4.47
C PRO A 33 -13.00 -11.92 4.27
N ALA A 34 -12.73 -13.08 3.66
CA ALA A 34 -13.66 -14.20 3.64
C ALA A 34 -13.50 -15.04 4.93
N PRO A 35 -14.49 -15.83 5.33
CA PRO A 35 -14.34 -16.76 6.45
C PRO A 35 -13.15 -17.69 6.25
N GLY A 36 -12.30 -17.83 7.24
CA GLY A 36 -11.11 -18.67 7.13
C GLY A 36 -10.21 -18.61 8.37
N GLN A 37 -9.03 -19.21 8.28
CA GLN A 37 -8.06 -19.24 9.34
C GLN A 37 -7.52 -17.84 9.65
N PHE A 38 -7.29 -17.53 10.92
CA PHE A 38 -6.74 -16.27 11.44
C PHE A 38 -7.61 -15.03 11.18
N ILE A 39 -8.86 -15.17 10.73
CA ILE A 39 -9.80 -14.06 10.66
C ILE A 39 -9.98 -13.47 12.07
N ASN A 40 -10.01 -12.13 12.17
CA ASN A 40 -10.04 -11.35 13.41
C ASN A 40 -8.81 -11.52 14.32
N THR A 41 -7.77 -12.20 13.84
CA THR A 41 -6.49 -12.36 14.54
C THR A 41 -5.36 -11.66 13.80
N LEU A 42 -5.41 -11.66 12.46
CA LEU A 42 -4.44 -11.02 11.58
C LEU A 42 -5.16 -10.16 10.51
N PRO A 43 -5.39 -8.87 10.78
CA PRO A 43 -5.13 -8.12 12.01
C PRO A 43 -6.08 -8.52 13.15
N MET A 44 -5.75 -8.13 14.39
CA MET A 44 -6.65 -8.32 15.53
C MET A 44 -7.83 -7.35 15.40
N LEU A 45 -9.03 -7.90 15.25
CA LEU A 45 -10.28 -7.16 15.12
C LEU A 45 -11.29 -7.65 16.16
N THR A 46 -12.23 -6.79 16.50
CA THR A 46 -13.30 -7.03 17.45
C THR A 46 -14.66 -6.75 16.82
N ALA A 47 -15.74 -7.10 17.50
CA ALA A 47 -17.09 -6.81 17.03
C ALA A 47 -17.44 -5.29 16.96
N ASN A 48 -16.57 -4.44 17.50
CA ASN A 48 -16.74 -2.98 17.46
C ASN A 48 -16.01 -2.33 16.29
N ASP A 49 -15.20 -3.09 15.54
CA ASP A 49 -14.50 -2.57 14.38
C ASP A 49 -15.45 -2.40 13.19
N THR A 50 -15.28 -1.28 12.51
CA THR A 50 -15.96 -0.97 11.25
C THR A 50 -15.06 -1.36 10.08
N PRO A 51 -15.55 -1.39 8.82
CA PRO A 51 -14.69 -1.58 7.66
C PRO A 51 -13.50 -0.62 7.61
N GLU A 52 -13.72 0.63 8.00
CA GLU A 52 -12.67 1.66 8.03
C GLU A 52 -11.60 1.38 9.09
N THR A 53 -11.99 1.02 10.32
CA THR A 53 -11.01 0.70 11.38
C THR A 53 -10.27 -0.60 11.08
N ALA A 54 -10.91 -1.55 10.39
CA ALA A 54 -10.27 -2.77 9.90
C ALA A 54 -9.20 -2.47 8.83
N ALA A 55 -9.50 -1.59 7.86
CA ALA A 55 -8.54 -1.13 6.86
C ALA A 55 -7.37 -0.37 7.49
N GLU A 56 -7.65 0.47 8.50
CA GLU A 56 -6.60 1.13 9.29
C GLU A 56 -5.70 0.13 10.05
N ALA A 57 -6.27 -0.93 10.61
CA ALA A 57 -5.50 -1.98 11.29
C ALA A 57 -4.59 -2.73 10.29
N CYS A 58 -5.10 -3.03 9.08
CA CYS A 58 -4.30 -3.59 8.01
C CYS A 58 -3.18 -2.63 7.58
N THR A 59 -3.48 -1.35 7.44
CA THR A 59 -2.49 -0.31 7.12
C THR A 59 -1.35 -0.30 8.15
N LYS A 60 -1.65 -0.37 9.44
CA LYS A 60 -0.64 -0.41 10.50
C LYS A 60 0.27 -1.64 10.39
N ASN A 61 -0.26 -2.77 9.92
CA ASN A 61 0.52 -4.00 9.74
C ASN A 61 1.38 -3.98 8.47
N LEU A 62 0.90 -3.37 7.38
CA LEU A 62 1.50 -3.52 6.04
C LEU A 62 2.27 -2.30 5.56
N ALA A 63 1.81 -1.09 5.90
CA ALA A 63 2.43 0.14 5.39
C ALA A 63 3.84 0.34 5.95
N ASN A 64 4.75 0.81 5.10
CA ASN A 64 6.15 1.07 5.43
C ASN A 64 6.94 -0.16 5.94
N GLN A 65 6.49 -1.37 5.63
CA GLN A 65 7.11 -2.61 6.06
C GLN A 65 7.43 -3.51 4.87
N LYS A 66 8.56 -4.17 4.92
CA LYS A 66 9.03 -5.03 3.83
C LYS A 66 8.64 -6.51 3.99
N GLN A 67 8.52 -7.09 5.12
CA GLN A 67 8.22 -8.51 5.33
C GLN A 67 7.74 -8.82 6.75
N SER A 68 7.37 -7.82 7.52
CA SER A 68 7.16 -7.99 8.96
C SER A 68 5.69 -7.98 9.37
N GLY A 69 4.80 -7.48 8.52
CA GLY A 69 3.37 -7.46 8.78
C GLY A 69 2.66 -8.54 7.99
N LEU A 70 1.76 -9.25 8.64
CA LEU A 70 0.87 -10.23 8.00
C LEU A 70 -0.58 -9.82 8.23
N ILE A 71 -1.39 -10.08 7.22
CA ILE A 71 -2.84 -10.08 7.32
C ILE A 71 -3.36 -11.37 6.70
N THR A 72 -4.55 -11.81 7.10
CA THR A 72 -5.24 -12.92 6.44
C THR A 72 -6.37 -12.39 5.58
N LEU A 73 -6.51 -12.91 4.39
CA LEU A 73 -7.68 -12.68 3.53
C LEU A 73 -8.76 -13.74 3.77
N GLY A 74 -8.43 -14.78 4.54
CA GLY A 74 -9.33 -15.91 4.79
C GLY A 74 -9.33 -16.89 3.62
N ALA A 75 -10.50 -17.45 3.34
CA ALA A 75 -10.69 -18.38 2.24
C ALA A 75 -11.01 -17.65 0.93
N TYR A 76 -11.52 -18.41 -0.05
CA TYR A 76 -11.85 -17.91 -1.37
C TYR A 76 -12.83 -16.73 -1.32
N GLY A 77 -12.50 -15.67 -2.05
CA GLY A 77 -13.30 -14.44 -2.17
C GLY A 77 -12.89 -13.29 -1.24
N GLY A 78 -11.96 -13.54 -0.29
CA GLY A 78 -11.39 -12.44 0.50
C GLY A 78 -10.41 -11.59 -0.31
N TYR A 79 -10.46 -10.27 -0.11
CA TYR A 79 -9.56 -9.36 -0.83
C TYR A 79 -9.17 -8.15 0.02
N ILE A 80 -8.14 -7.47 -0.45
CA ILE A 80 -7.64 -6.21 0.08
C ILE A 80 -7.31 -5.28 -1.08
N THR A 81 -7.64 -4.01 -0.96
CA THR A 81 -7.16 -2.96 -1.87
C THR A 81 -6.25 -1.99 -1.14
N PHE A 82 -5.22 -1.54 -1.80
CA PHE A 82 -4.26 -0.60 -1.23
C PHE A 82 -3.65 0.27 -2.33
N HIS A 83 -3.07 1.39 -1.92
CA HIS A 83 -2.38 2.30 -2.82
C HIS A 83 -0.98 2.66 -2.34
N PHE A 84 -0.16 3.14 -3.26
CA PHE A 84 1.13 3.77 -3.01
C PHE A 84 0.98 5.29 -2.97
N ASP A 85 1.96 6.01 -2.43
CA ASP A 85 1.99 7.48 -2.46
C ASP A 85 2.46 8.03 -3.82
N HIS A 86 2.62 7.16 -4.80
CA HIS A 86 3.07 7.46 -6.16
C HIS A 86 2.59 6.38 -7.13
N PRO A 87 2.46 6.69 -8.43
CA PRO A 87 2.17 5.68 -9.43
C PRO A 87 3.33 4.69 -9.56
N ILE A 88 3.00 3.40 -9.71
CA ILE A 88 3.95 2.36 -10.09
C ILE A 88 4.31 2.58 -11.57
N ILE A 89 5.60 2.55 -11.88
CA ILE A 89 6.10 2.71 -13.24
C ILE A 89 6.43 1.32 -13.79
N ASN A 90 5.86 0.99 -14.95
CA ASN A 90 6.22 -0.23 -15.67
C ASN A 90 7.63 -0.08 -16.24
N VAL A 91 8.54 -0.94 -15.79
CA VAL A 91 9.95 -0.97 -16.21
C VAL A 91 10.20 -2.25 -17.01
N GLU A 92 10.57 -2.08 -18.28
CA GLU A 92 10.83 -3.21 -19.16
C GLU A 92 11.89 -4.16 -18.56
N ASN A 93 11.58 -5.46 -18.52
CA ASN A 93 12.43 -6.54 -18.01
C ASN A 93 12.82 -6.43 -16.52
N ALA A 94 12.07 -5.69 -15.72
CA ALA A 94 12.25 -5.62 -14.26
C ALA A 94 10.90 -5.78 -13.54
N PRO A 95 10.89 -6.31 -12.31
CA PRO A 95 9.66 -6.33 -11.52
C PRO A 95 9.30 -4.90 -11.07
N ASP A 96 8.04 -4.52 -11.26
CA ASP A 96 7.54 -3.19 -10.90
C ASP A 96 7.17 -3.08 -9.42
N PHE A 97 6.72 -4.20 -8.82
CA PHE A 97 6.44 -4.32 -7.40
C PHE A 97 6.53 -5.78 -6.95
N VAL A 98 6.51 -6.01 -5.65
CA VAL A 98 6.58 -7.35 -5.05
C VAL A 98 5.46 -7.51 -4.03
N VAL A 99 4.73 -8.60 -4.12
CA VAL A 99 3.78 -9.06 -3.10
C VAL A 99 4.41 -10.23 -2.35
N TYR A 100 4.54 -10.13 -1.04
CA TYR A 100 5.04 -11.20 -0.20
C TYR A 100 3.87 -12.06 0.28
N GLY A 101 3.85 -13.33 -0.13
CA GLY A 101 2.94 -14.33 0.41
C GLY A 101 3.51 -15.01 1.66
N ASN A 102 2.72 -15.92 2.23
CA ASN A 102 3.11 -16.74 3.38
C ASN A 102 3.24 -18.22 3.02
N SER A 103 3.63 -18.51 1.78
CA SER A 103 3.82 -19.87 1.30
C SER A 103 5.11 -20.52 1.85
N PHE A 104 5.09 -21.84 2.08
CA PHE A 104 6.25 -22.62 2.48
C PHE A 104 6.23 -24.00 1.79
N PRO A 105 7.33 -24.77 1.83
CA PRO A 105 7.43 -26.03 1.12
C PRO A 105 6.26 -26.98 1.42
N GLY A 106 5.55 -27.40 0.37
CA GLY A 106 4.37 -28.26 0.47
C GLY A 106 3.04 -27.54 0.77
N TRP A 107 3.06 -26.22 0.97
CA TRP A 107 1.88 -25.39 1.22
C TRP A 107 1.95 -24.15 0.37
N SER A 108 1.05 -24.03 -0.60
CA SER A 108 0.89 -22.83 -1.41
C SER A 108 -0.31 -22.04 -0.93
N GLU A 109 -0.17 -20.72 -0.96
CA GLU A 109 -1.26 -19.77 -0.68
C GLU A 109 -1.41 -18.87 -1.91
N PRO A 110 -2.01 -19.39 -3.00
CA PRO A 110 -2.16 -18.63 -4.24
C PRO A 110 -3.14 -17.49 -4.05
N GLY A 111 -2.90 -16.39 -4.76
CA GLY A 111 -3.78 -15.25 -4.81
C GLY A 111 -3.75 -14.60 -6.18
N ILE A 112 -4.85 -13.95 -6.54
CA ILE A 112 -4.94 -13.13 -7.74
C ILE A 112 -4.45 -11.73 -7.40
N VAL A 113 -3.64 -11.14 -8.27
CA VAL A 113 -3.18 -9.77 -8.16
C VAL A 113 -3.81 -8.96 -9.27
N MET A 114 -4.46 -7.86 -8.89
CA MET A 114 -5.07 -6.93 -9.83
C MET A 114 -4.46 -5.55 -9.65
N VAL A 115 -4.42 -4.78 -10.71
CA VAL A 115 -3.96 -3.39 -10.70
C VAL A 115 -5.03 -2.48 -11.29
N MET A 116 -5.09 -1.27 -10.78
CA MET A 116 -6.01 -0.23 -11.25
C MET A 116 -5.22 1.07 -11.41
N LYS A 117 -5.56 1.83 -12.43
CA LYS A 117 -5.12 3.21 -12.59
C LYS A 117 -6.28 4.11 -12.17
N ASP A 118 -6.00 5.07 -11.32
CA ASP A 118 -6.94 6.16 -11.00
C ASP A 118 -7.06 7.07 -12.23
N GLU A 119 -8.06 6.82 -13.07
CA GLU A 119 -8.25 7.55 -14.33
C GLU A 119 -8.99 8.87 -14.12
N ASN A 120 -9.86 8.90 -13.13
CA ASN A 120 -10.65 10.08 -12.82
C ASN A 120 -9.98 11.04 -11.81
N GLY A 121 -8.86 10.61 -11.17
CA GLY A 121 -8.07 11.41 -10.25
C GLY A 121 -8.73 11.64 -8.90
N ASN A 122 -9.67 10.77 -8.48
CA ASN A 122 -10.41 10.94 -7.24
C ASN A 122 -9.76 10.25 -6.03
N GLY A 123 -8.69 9.45 -6.27
CA GLY A 123 -7.97 8.71 -5.23
C GLY A 123 -8.74 7.54 -4.64
N LYS A 124 -9.73 7.00 -5.35
CA LYS A 124 -10.55 5.86 -4.91
C LYS A 124 -10.34 4.64 -5.79
N PRO A 125 -10.52 3.42 -5.26
CA PRO A 125 -10.39 2.19 -6.02
C PRO A 125 -11.66 1.86 -6.83
N ASP A 126 -12.20 2.83 -7.59
CA ASP A 126 -13.49 2.75 -8.27
C ASP A 126 -13.40 2.76 -9.81
N ASP A 127 -12.19 2.72 -10.36
CA ASP A 127 -11.94 2.59 -11.79
C ASP A 127 -11.78 1.11 -12.23
N THR A 128 -11.37 0.89 -13.47
CA THR A 128 -11.25 -0.47 -14.03
C THR A 128 -10.05 -1.23 -13.47
N TRP A 129 -10.29 -2.41 -12.93
CA TRP A 129 -9.28 -3.34 -12.47
C TRP A 129 -8.83 -4.30 -13.57
N TYR A 130 -7.53 -4.55 -13.64
CA TYR A 130 -6.89 -5.47 -14.58
C TYR A 130 -6.16 -6.56 -13.81
N GLU A 131 -6.48 -7.81 -14.11
CA GLU A 131 -5.80 -8.98 -13.55
C GLU A 131 -4.41 -9.13 -14.18
N LEU A 132 -3.41 -9.38 -13.34
CA LEU A 132 -2.07 -9.71 -13.79
C LEU A 132 -1.95 -11.24 -13.96
N SER A 133 -1.38 -11.67 -15.07
CA SER A 133 -1.11 -13.09 -15.31
C SER A 133 -0.21 -13.68 -14.24
N GLY A 134 -0.66 -14.76 -13.64
CA GLY A 134 0.06 -15.49 -12.61
C GLY A 134 0.65 -16.82 -13.12
N SER A 135 1.46 -17.46 -12.31
CA SER A 135 2.05 -18.77 -12.64
C SER A 135 1.01 -19.91 -12.72
N ALA A 136 -0.23 -19.65 -12.29
CA ALA A 136 -1.34 -20.60 -12.36
C ALA A 136 -2.14 -20.52 -13.67
N ASP A 137 -1.86 -19.53 -14.53
CA ASP A 137 -2.60 -19.25 -15.76
C ASP A 137 -2.05 -20.04 -16.98
N VAL A 138 -1.38 -21.18 -16.74
CA VAL A 138 -0.71 -22.03 -17.76
C VAL A 138 -1.61 -23.19 -18.15
#